data_3f8d57694a4d7b71f0f6fe436157275d
#
_entry.id   3f8d57694a4d7b71f0f6fe436157275d
#
_cell.length_a   1.000
_cell.length_b   1.000
_cell.length_c   1.000
_cell.angle_alpha   90.00
_cell.angle_beta   90.00
_cell.angle_gamma   90.00
#
_symmetry.space_group_name_H-M   'P 1'
#
loop_
_entity.id
_entity.type
_entity.pdbx_description
1 polymer ?
#
loop_
_entity_poly.entity_id
_entity_poly.type
_entity_poly.pdbx_seq_one_letter_code
_entity_poly.pdbx_strand_id
1 'polypeptide(L)'
;KTPIPPTSPRPAGTSKQQGTDFYDWDDQFDGNSLSVRWQTPRDFDRHWVSVENGVLTMSPLENALYSKEMVSYVGSHQAAASYAASTEVTIANASSAEAGLAVFQSASYHYFLGLRGEQGRYEAFVEQVIDGKVTTVARQSLTTPVGEPVKVKVHGEGALIEFAIEQNGEWLAVGEPQDATWLSTQKAGGFVGTTIGPHARK
;
A
#
# COMPACT_ATOMS: atom_id res chain seq x y z
N LYS A 1 -19.69 -28.35 29.62
CA LYS A 1 -19.56 -27.35 28.54
C LYS A 1 -20.06 -28.02 27.27
N THR A 2 -21.15 -27.53 26.68
CA THR A 2 -21.63 -28.00 25.38
C THR A 2 -20.69 -27.48 24.29
N PRO A 3 -20.16 -28.32 23.39
CA PRO A 3 -19.34 -27.84 22.28
C PRO A 3 -20.17 -26.91 21.40
N ILE A 4 -19.55 -25.82 20.98
CA ILE A 4 -20.16 -24.91 19.98
C ILE A 4 -20.20 -25.70 18.66
N PRO A 5 -21.35 -25.81 17.98
CA PRO A 5 -21.43 -26.52 16.72
C PRO A 5 -20.55 -25.78 15.67
N PRO A 6 -19.93 -26.51 14.71
CA PRO A 6 -19.06 -25.90 13.68
C PRO A 6 -19.84 -24.97 12.75
N THR A 7 -21.14 -25.00 12.77
CA THR A 7 -22.04 -24.08 12.03
C THR A 7 -23.10 -23.54 12.96
N SER A 8 -23.35 -22.24 12.93
CA SER A 8 -24.49 -21.62 13.59
C SER A 8 -25.46 -21.05 12.56
N PRO A 9 -26.80 -21.06 12.86
CA PRO A 9 -27.73 -20.45 11.95
C PRO A 9 -27.46 -18.96 11.81
N ARG A 10 -27.62 -18.45 10.59
CA ARG A 10 -27.49 -17.04 10.30
C ARG A 10 -28.53 -16.22 11.05
N PRO A 11 -28.20 -15.08 11.66
CA PRO A 11 -29.19 -14.20 12.25
C PRO A 11 -30.25 -13.77 11.24
N ALA A 12 -31.53 -13.73 11.67
CA ALA A 12 -32.63 -13.29 10.83
C ALA A 12 -32.41 -11.83 10.39
N GLY A 13 -32.71 -11.51 9.13
CA GLY A 13 -32.54 -10.16 8.59
C GLY A 13 -31.19 -9.86 7.94
N THR A 14 -30.24 -10.81 7.95
CA THR A 14 -28.97 -10.63 7.21
C THR A 14 -29.15 -11.11 5.77
N SER A 15 -28.87 -10.23 4.78
CA SER A 15 -28.80 -10.60 3.36
C SER A 15 -27.68 -11.62 3.12
N LYS A 16 -27.83 -12.51 2.13
CA LYS A 16 -26.69 -13.24 1.57
C LYS A 16 -25.83 -12.24 0.83
N GLN A 17 -24.76 -11.79 1.44
CA GLN A 17 -23.70 -11.12 0.71
C GLN A 17 -23.03 -12.21 -0.15
N GLN A 18 -23.13 -12.08 -1.47
CA GLN A 18 -22.39 -12.94 -2.40
C GLN A 18 -20.90 -12.62 -2.20
N GLY A 19 -20.11 -13.62 -1.88
CA GLY A 19 -18.83 -13.49 -1.23
C GLY A 19 -17.63 -13.17 -2.11
N THR A 20 -17.75 -12.37 -3.16
CA THR A 20 -16.59 -11.83 -3.90
C THR A 20 -16.26 -10.41 -3.48
N ASP A 21 -17.24 -9.59 -3.15
CA ASP A 21 -17.08 -8.15 -2.89
C ASP A 21 -16.31 -7.80 -1.60
N PHE A 22 -16.04 -8.77 -0.74
CA PHE A 22 -15.27 -8.51 0.47
C PHE A 22 -13.76 -8.52 0.22
N TYR A 23 -13.31 -9.33 -0.73
CA TYR A 23 -11.90 -9.50 -1.08
C TYR A 23 -11.49 -8.63 -2.27
N ASP A 24 -12.38 -8.47 -3.26
CA ASP A 24 -12.19 -7.59 -4.40
C ASP A 24 -12.96 -6.28 -4.18
N TRP A 25 -12.25 -5.18 -4.09
CA TRP A 25 -12.85 -3.86 -3.95
C TRP A 25 -11.93 -2.79 -4.55
N ASP A 26 -12.54 -1.71 -4.96
CA ASP A 26 -11.88 -0.49 -5.38
C ASP A 26 -12.44 0.71 -4.63
N ASP A 27 -11.67 1.77 -4.51
CA ASP A 27 -12.10 3.05 -3.99
C ASP A 27 -11.86 4.11 -5.07
N GLN A 28 -12.94 4.64 -5.62
CA GLN A 28 -12.89 5.69 -6.65
C GLN A 28 -12.73 7.07 -6.04
N PHE A 29 -12.65 7.18 -4.71
CA PHE A 29 -12.51 8.44 -3.98
C PHE A 29 -13.57 9.50 -4.34
N ASP A 30 -14.78 9.08 -4.71
CA ASP A 30 -15.89 9.92 -5.12
C ASP A 30 -16.63 10.58 -3.94
N GLY A 31 -16.25 10.24 -2.71
CA GLY A 31 -16.65 10.93 -1.50
C GLY A 31 -15.85 12.20 -1.23
N ASN A 32 -16.06 12.79 -0.06
CA ASN A 32 -15.28 13.92 0.48
C ASN A 32 -14.44 13.55 1.72
N SER A 33 -14.31 12.27 1.98
CA SER A 33 -13.52 11.72 3.09
C SER A 33 -13.11 10.28 2.78
N LEU A 34 -12.04 9.83 3.42
CA LEU A 34 -11.60 8.44 3.36
C LEU A 34 -12.68 7.50 3.92
N SER A 35 -12.91 6.39 3.23
CA SER A 35 -13.78 5.33 3.72
C SER A 35 -13.22 4.71 5.01
N VAL A 36 -14.07 4.06 5.79
CA VAL A 36 -13.69 3.38 7.05
C VAL A 36 -12.71 2.21 6.84
N ARG A 37 -12.50 1.77 5.61
CA ARG A 37 -11.51 0.74 5.27
C ARG A 37 -10.07 1.25 5.39
N TRP A 38 -9.87 2.56 5.22
CA TRP A 38 -8.55 3.17 5.28
C TRP A 38 -8.16 3.50 6.72
N GLN A 39 -7.02 3.02 7.11
CA GLN A 39 -6.43 3.21 8.43
C GLN A 39 -5.09 3.93 8.31
N THR A 40 -4.76 4.70 9.32
CA THR A 40 -3.47 5.38 9.46
C THR A 40 -2.77 4.87 10.71
N PRO A 41 -1.48 4.57 10.67
CA PRO A 41 -0.75 4.25 11.88
C PRO A 41 -0.52 5.53 12.69
N ARG A 42 -0.80 5.49 13.99
CA ARG A 42 -0.39 6.51 14.98
C ARG A 42 -0.93 7.92 14.79
N ASP A 43 -1.88 8.12 13.90
CA ASP A 43 -2.41 9.45 13.60
C ASP A 43 -3.94 9.45 13.55
N PHE A 44 -4.54 10.36 14.32
CA PHE A 44 -5.96 10.64 14.29
C PHE A 44 -6.28 11.96 13.56
N ASP A 45 -5.28 12.83 13.41
CA ASP A 45 -5.40 14.11 12.70
C ASP A 45 -4.85 13.98 11.27
N ARG A 46 -5.70 13.59 10.36
CA ARG A 46 -5.37 13.29 8.96
C ARG A 46 -5.25 14.54 8.10
N HIS A 47 -4.68 15.65 8.60
CA HIS A 47 -4.57 16.93 7.87
C HIS A 47 -3.71 16.86 6.60
N TRP A 48 -2.88 15.84 6.47
CA TRP A 48 -2.00 15.61 5.32
C TRP A 48 -2.67 14.85 4.18
N VAL A 49 -3.93 14.42 4.33
CA VAL A 49 -4.68 13.67 3.31
C VAL A 49 -6.03 14.32 3.06
N SER A 50 -6.42 14.41 1.80
CA SER A 50 -7.76 14.84 1.38
C SER A 50 -8.30 13.97 0.26
N VAL A 51 -9.62 13.88 0.17
CA VAL A 51 -10.35 13.19 -0.89
C VAL A 51 -11.27 14.21 -1.53
N GLU A 52 -11.09 14.44 -2.81
CA GLU A 52 -11.88 15.40 -3.56
C GLU A 52 -11.92 15.04 -5.05
N ASN A 53 -13.11 15.08 -5.65
CA ASN A 53 -13.33 14.88 -7.09
C ASN A 53 -12.73 13.57 -7.65
N GLY A 54 -12.84 12.47 -6.92
CA GLY A 54 -12.30 11.18 -7.34
C GLY A 54 -10.78 11.04 -7.16
N VAL A 55 -10.15 11.91 -6.37
CA VAL A 55 -8.70 11.92 -6.17
C VAL A 55 -8.37 11.89 -4.68
N LEU A 56 -7.48 10.98 -4.32
CA LEU A 56 -6.79 10.99 -3.03
C LEU A 56 -5.52 11.85 -3.16
N THR A 57 -5.48 12.96 -2.44
CA THR A 57 -4.31 13.84 -2.38
C THR A 57 -3.59 13.66 -1.05
N MET A 58 -2.28 13.44 -1.10
CA MET A 58 -1.43 13.28 0.08
C MET A 58 -0.33 14.34 0.09
N SER A 59 -0.23 15.07 1.19
CA SER A 59 0.91 15.95 1.44
C SER A 59 2.06 15.10 2.01
N PRO A 60 3.23 15.05 1.35
CA PRO A 60 4.36 14.26 1.83
C PRO A 60 4.89 14.85 3.14
N LEU A 61 4.99 14.02 4.17
CA LEU A 61 5.64 14.37 5.43
C LEU A 61 7.14 14.02 5.36
N GLU A 62 7.92 14.58 6.29
CA GLU A 62 9.38 14.33 6.36
C GLU A 62 9.70 12.88 6.75
N ASN A 63 8.76 12.21 7.43
CA ASN A 63 9.00 10.90 8.02
C ASN A 63 8.61 9.77 7.07
N ALA A 64 9.51 8.82 6.90
CA ALA A 64 9.25 7.54 6.22
C ALA A 64 8.56 6.54 7.16
N LEU A 65 8.02 5.45 6.60
CA LEU A 65 7.28 4.42 7.35
C LEU A 65 8.06 3.76 8.49
N TYR A 66 9.38 3.72 8.41
CA TYR A 66 10.23 3.21 9.49
C TYR A 66 10.36 4.17 10.69
N SER A 67 9.91 5.41 10.56
CA SER A 67 9.82 6.35 11.68
C SER A 67 8.74 5.92 12.68
N LYS A 68 8.89 6.33 13.94
CA LYS A 68 7.85 6.21 14.97
C LYS A 68 6.94 7.43 15.04
N GLU A 69 7.27 8.47 14.29
CA GLU A 69 6.51 9.71 14.17
C GLU A 69 5.36 9.58 13.17
N MET A 70 4.60 10.67 12.99
CA MET A 70 3.54 10.76 12.00
C MET A 70 4.08 10.55 10.58
N VAL A 71 3.38 9.77 9.77
CA VAL A 71 3.72 9.43 8.39
C VAL A 71 2.53 9.62 7.46
N SER A 72 2.75 10.06 6.24
CA SER A 72 1.69 10.11 5.22
C SER A 72 1.48 8.71 4.64
N TYR A 73 0.65 7.93 5.31
CA TYR A 73 0.28 6.57 4.89
C TYR A 73 -1.16 6.27 5.24
N VAL A 74 -1.92 5.74 4.29
CA VAL A 74 -3.21 5.11 4.52
C VAL A 74 -3.17 3.69 3.99
N GLY A 75 -3.62 2.73 4.76
CA GLY A 75 -3.60 1.32 4.38
C GLY A 75 -4.91 0.60 4.70
N SER A 76 -5.24 -0.38 3.88
CA SER A 76 -6.32 -1.32 4.13
C SER A 76 -5.75 -2.69 4.44
N HIS A 77 -6.40 -3.43 5.33
CA HIS A 77 -5.93 -4.76 5.72
C HIS A 77 -5.88 -5.74 4.55
N GLN A 78 -4.76 -6.46 4.45
CA GLN A 78 -4.63 -7.63 3.59
C GLN A 78 -5.64 -8.69 4.03
N ALA A 79 -6.56 -9.06 3.14
CA ALA A 79 -7.65 -9.98 3.45
C ALA A 79 -7.39 -11.43 3.00
N ALA A 80 -6.39 -11.66 2.14
CA ALA A 80 -6.08 -12.97 1.57
C ALA A 80 -4.57 -13.19 1.45
N ALA A 81 -4.14 -14.46 1.41
CA ALA A 81 -2.73 -14.82 1.23
C ALA A 81 -2.23 -14.59 -0.21
N SER A 82 -3.14 -14.65 -1.20
CA SER A 82 -2.91 -14.20 -2.56
C SER A 82 -3.67 -12.90 -2.76
N TYR A 83 -2.98 -11.83 -3.18
CA TYR A 83 -3.56 -10.51 -3.37
C TYR A 83 -2.84 -9.72 -4.44
N ALA A 84 -3.55 -8.76 -5.04
CA ALA A 84 -2.95 -7.71 -5.84
C ALA A 84 -3.56 -6.36 -5.44
N ALA A 85 -2.74 -5.33 -5.38
CA ALA A 85 -3.19 -3.96 -5.18
C ALA A 85 -2.49 -3.05 -6.17
N SER A 86 -3.24 -2.14 -6.77
CA SER A 86 -2.70 -1.17 -7.73
C SER A 86 -3.34 0.19 -7.52
N THR A 87 -2.61 1.23 -7.88
CA THR A 87 -3.11 2.60 -7.92
C THR A 87 -2.35 3.40 -8.96
N GLU A 88 -2.93 4.52 -9.35
CA GLU A 88 -2.25 5.52 -10.16
C GLU A 88 -1.65 6.59 -9.27
N VAL A 89 -0.40 6.94 -9.52
CA VAL A 89 0.37 7.89 -8.72
C VAL A 89 0.86 9.03 -9.62
N THR A 90 0.64 10.26 -9.18
CA THR A 90 1.20 11.46 -9.80
C THR A 90 1.94 12.27 -8.74
N ILE A 91 3.20 12.56 -8.97
CA ILE A 91 3.99 13.47 -8.13
C ILE A 91 4.02 14.84 -8.83
N ALA A 92 3.63 15.89 -8.11
CA ALA A 92 3.63 17.24 -8.67
C ALA A 92 5.02 17.64 -9.18
N ASN A 93 5.07 18.35 -10.30
CA ASN A 93 6.31 18.86 -10.87
C ASN A 93 7.12 19.69 -9.85
N ALA A 94 8.43 19.58 -9.90
CA ALA A 94 9.38 20.21 -8.99
C ALA A 94 9.27 19.78 -7.51
N SER A 95 8.52 18.72 -7.21
CA SER A 95 8.48 18.11 -5.88
C SER A 95 9.68 17.17 -5.70
N SER A 96 10.30 17.19 -4.51
CA SER A 96 11.27 16.19 -4.08
C SER A 96 10.62 14.98 -3.40
N ALA A 97 9.28 14.88 -3.48
CA ALA A 97 8.52 13.82 -2.84
C ALA A 97 8.79 12.46 -3.49
N GLU A 98 8.68 11.44 -2.67
CA GLU A 98 8.54 10.05 -3.08
C GLU A 98 7.12 9.59 -2.76
N ALA A 99 6.46 8.90 -3.68
CA ALA A 99 5.10 8.42 -3.49
C ALA A 99 4.87 7.07 -4.19
N GLY A 100 4.00 6.23 -3.64
CA GLY A 100 3.72 4.93 -4.22
C GLY A 100 2.87 4.04 -3.31
N LEU A 101 3.05 2.73 -3.42
CA LEU A 101 2.35 1.71 -2.62
C LEU A 101 3.28 1.07 -1.59
N ALA A 102 2.82 1.01 -0.35
CA ALA A 102 3.49 0.28 0.70
C ALA A 102 2.70 -0.98 1.12
N VAL A 103 3.44 -2.02 1.49
CA VAL A 103 2.94 -3.23 2.17
C VAL A 103 3.54 -3.22 3.56
N PHE A 104 2.74 -2.81 4.54
CA PHE A 104 3.18 -2.39 5.84
C PHE A 104 2.67 -3.32 6.94
N GLN A 105 3.58 -3.99 7.63
CA GLN A 105 3.32 -4.74 8.86
C GLN A 105 3.65 -3.90 10.10
N SER A 106 4.81 -3.24 10.09
CA SER A 106 5.27 -2.37 11.15
C SER A 106 6.37 -1.43 10.66
N ALA A 107 6.80 -0.49 11.49
CA ALA A 107 7.93 0.39 11.20
C ALA A 107 9.23 -0.39 10.91
N SER A 108 9.40 -1.57 11.50
CA SER A 108 10.58 -2.42 11.32
C SER A 108 10.45 -3.47 10.22
N TYR A 109 9.23 -3.68 9.67
CA TYR A 109 8.96 -4.70 8.66
C TYR A 109 7.93 -4.19 7.65
N HIS A 110 8.41 -3.78 6.47
CA HIS A 110 7.55 -3.35 5.36
C HIS A 110 8.32 -3.31 4.04
N TYR A 111 7.57 -3.22 2.96
CA TYR A 111 8.05 -2.92 1.62
C TYR A 111 7.39 -1.64 1.11
N PHE A 112 8.12 -0.89 0.30
CA PHE A 112 7.61 0.30 -0.36
C PHE A 112 8.05 0.32 -1.83
N LEU A 113 7.10 0.22 -2.75
CA LEU A 113 7.29 0.55 -4.16
C LEU A 113 7.05 2.04 -4.32
N GLY A 114 8.11 2.81 -4.43
CA GLY A 114 8.06 4.26 -4.55
C GLY A 114 8.44 4.73 -5.95
N LEU A 115 7.88 5.87 -6.33
CA LEU A 115 8.31 6.69 -7.46
C LEU A 115 8.98 7.95 -6.91
N ARG A 116 9.99 8.43 -7.60
CA ARG A 116 10.59 9.74 -7.36
C ARG A 116 11.02 10.41 -8.66
N GLY A 117 11.17 11.74 -8.62
CA GLY A 117 11.68 12.50 -9.76
C GLY A 117 13.20 12.39 -9.86
N GLU A 118 13.69 11.98 -11.01
CA GLU A 118 15.11 11.93 -11.37
C GLU A 118 15.32 12.53 -12.77
N GLN A 119 15.99 13.66 -12.86
CA GLN A 119 16.27 14.36 -14.14
C GLN A 119 15.01 14.60 -15.00
N GLY A 120 13.90 14.98 -14.37
CA GLY A 120 12.63 15.29 -15.05
C GLY A 120 11.77 14.09 -15.44
N ARG A 121 12.19 12.88 -15.11
CA ARG A 121 11.45 11.63 -15.31
C ARG A 121 11.29 10.88 -13.99
N TYR A 122 10.46 9.86 -13.95
CA TYR A 122 10.37 9.00 -12.78
C TYR A 122 11.49 7.96 -12.75
N GLU A 123 11.94 7.66 -11.54
CA GLU A 123 12.58 6.41 -11.16
C GLU A 123 11.66 5.68 -10.21
N ALA A 124 11.32 4.44 -10.50
CA ALA A 124 10.69 3.52 -9.55
C ALA A 124 11.77 2.84 -8.72
N PHE A 125 11.49 2.62 -7.45
CA PHE A 125 12.39 1.88 -6.56
C PHE A 125 11.58 0.99 -5.59
N VAL A 126 12.21 -0.08 -5.14
CA VAL A 126 11.67 -0.92 -4.06
C VAL A 126 12.57 -0.78 -2.85
N GLU A 127 11.99 -0.28 -1.77
CA GLU A 127 12.61 -0.23 -0.45
C GLU A 127 12.07 -1.38 0.41
N GLN A 128 12.98 -2.12 1.02
CA GLN A 128 12.70 -3.18 1.97
C GLN A 128 13.18 -2.72 3.34
N VAL A 129 12.34 -2.89 4.35
CA VAL A 129 12.72 -2.70 5.75
C VAL A 129 12.51 -4.01 6.50
N ILE A 130 13.60 -4.58 7.01
CA ILE A 130 13.60 -5.81 7.79
C ILE A 130 14.41 -5.57 9.05
N ASP A 131 13.79 -5.85 10.19
CA ASP A 131 14.35 -5.59 11.53
C ASP A 131 14.85 -4.14 11.68
N GLY A 132 14.12 -3.20 11.09
CA GLY A 132 14.45 -1.77 11.08
C GLY A 132 15.59 -1.38 10.12
N LYS A 133 16.22 -2.33 9.44
CA LYS A 133 17.25 -2.05 8.44
C LYS A 133 16.62 -1.73 7.09
N VAL A 134 16.88 -0.53 6.61
CA VAL A 134 16.40 -0.03 5.32
C VAL A 134 17.36 -0.42 4.20
N THR A 135 16.84 -0.97 3.12
CA THR A 135 17.63 -1.36 1.93
C THR A 135 16.83 -1.10 0.67
N THR A 136 17.38 -0.38 -0.29
CA THR A 136 16.82 -0.32 -1.65
C THR A 136 17.23 -1.59 -2.39
N VAL A 137 16.27 -2.44 -2.73
CA VAL A 137 16.52 -3.75 -3.36
C VAL A 137 16.36 -3.72 -4.88
N ALA A 138 15.69 -2.71 -5.42
CA ALA A 138 15.54 -2.53 -6.86
C ALA A 138 15.40 -1.05 -7.24
N ARG A 139 15.79 -0.72 -8.47
CA ARG A 139 15.59 0.58 -9.13
C ARG A 139 15.32 0.37 -10.60
N GLN A 140 14.45 1.21 -11.16
CA GLN A 140 14.05 1.19 -12.56
C GLN A 140 13.78 2.61 -13.05
N SER A 141 14.55 3.08 -14.02
CA SER A 141 14.25 4.36 -14.69
C SER A 141 13.06 4.21 -15.62
N LEU A 142 12.16 5.18 -15.59
CA LEU A 142 10.99 5.24 -16.46
C LEU A 142 11.21 6.28 -17.58
N THR A 143 10.47 6.11 -18.67
CA THR A 143 10.41 7.14 -19.73
C THR A 143 9.36 8.21 -19.42
N THR A 144 8.45 7.97 -18.48
CA THR A 144 7.37 8.86 -18.07
C THR A 144 7.92 10.12 -17.39
N PRO A 145 7.55 11.32 -17.86
CA PRO A 145 7.92 12.57 -17.19
C PRO A 145 7.30 12.71 -15.81
N VAL A 146 7.98 13.38 -14.88
CA VAL A 146 7.38 13.78 -13.60
C VAL A 146 6.19 14.71 -13.87
N GLY A 147 5.09 14.50 -13.14
CA GLY A 147 3.81 15.20 -13.34
C GLY A 147 2.79 14.40 -14.13
N GLU A 148 3.21 13.39 -14.88
CA GLU A 148 2.31 12.46 -15.56
C GLU A 148 1.97 11.28 -14.64
N PRO A 149 0.79 10.65 -14.81
CA PRO A 149 0.39 9.51 -13.98
C PRO A 149 1.20 8.23 -14.31
N VAL A 150 1.52 7.46 -13.29
CA VAL A 150 2.13 6.14 -13.40
C VAL A 150 1.33 5.16 -12.56
N LYS A 151 0.89 4.06 -13.15
CA LYS A 151 0.28 2.98 -12.37
C LYS A 151 1.36 2.11 -11.73
N VAL A 152 1.17 1.84 -10.45
CA VAL A 152 2.02 0.99 -9.62
C VAL A 152 1.22 -0.17 -9.08
N LYS A 153 1.85 -1.33 -8.94
CA LYS A 153 1.18 -2.55 -8.48
C LYS A 153 2.09 -3.35 -7.56
N VAL A 154 1.49 -3.91 -6.51
CA VAL A 154 2.08 -4.95 -5.68
C VAL A 154 1.25 -6.22 -5.82
N HIS A 155 1.90 -7.36 -5.88
CA HIS A 155 1.27 -8.68 -5.95
C HIS A 155 1.94 -9.61 -4.95
N GLY A 156 1.16 -10.21 -4.07
CA GLY A 156 1.64 -11.19 -3.10
C GLY A 156 1.00 -12.54 -3.36
N GLU A 157 1.82 -13.59 -3.39
CA GLU A 157 1.38 -14.97 -3.50
C GLU A 157 2.25 -15.89 -2.64
N GLY A 158 1.63 -16.50 -1.64
CA GLY A 158 2.33 -17.37 -0.70
C GLY A 158 3.46 -16.65 0.04
N ALA A 159 4.70 -17.08 -0.20
CA ALA A 159 5.88 -16.51 0.43
C ALA A 159 6.56 -15.39 -0.38
N LEU A 160 6.01 -15.01 -1.53
CA LEU A 160 6.61 -14.03 -2.44
C LEU A 160 5.77 -12.78 -2.54
N ILE A 161 6.45 -11.65 -2.76
CA ILE A 161 5.86 -10.37 -3.11
C ILE A 161 6.59 -9.77 -4.30
N GLU A 162 5.84 -9.28 -5.27
CA GLU A 162 6.32 -8.71 -6.52
C GLU A 162 5.84 -7.29 -6.67
N PHE A 163 6.63 -6.48 -7.35
CA PHE A 163 6.39 -5.06 -7.59
C PHE A 163 6.44 -4.77 -9.09
N ALA A 164 5.51 -3.98 -9.58
CA ALA A 164 5.46 -3.63 -10.99
C ALA A 164 4.97 -2.19 -11.20
N ILE A 165 5.39 -1.62 -12.33
CA ILE A 165 4.87 -0.34 -12.85
C ILE A 165 4.31 -0.57 -14.24
N GLU A 166 3.34 0.26 -14.66
CA GLU A 166 2.87 0.26 -16.04
C GLU A 166 3.65 1.30 -16.85
N GLN A 167 4.19 0.86 -17.98
CA GLN A 167 4.81 1.74 -18.95
C GLN A 167 4.38 1.31 -20.36
N ASN A 168 3.88 2.25 -21.16
CA ASN A 168 3.37 2.00 -22.53
C ASN A 168 2.26 0.93 -22.59
N GLY A 169 1.44 0.80 -21.55
CA GLY A 169 0.34 -0.18 -21.48
C GLY A 169 0.78 -1.59 -21.03
N GLU A 170 2.03 -1.78 -20.67
CA GLU A 170 2.56 -3.06 -20.20
C GLU A 170 3.07 -2.97 -18.76
N TRP A 171 2.82 -4.03 -17.98
CA TRP A 171 3.35 -4.16 -16.63
C TRP A 171 4.80 -4.64 -16.66
N LEU A 172 5.69 -3.85 -16.12
CA LEU A 172 7.11 -4.14 -16.00
C LEU A 172 7.46 -4.41 -14.53
N ALA A 173 8.12 -5.52 -14.26
CA ALA A 173 8.60 -5.84 -12.91
C ALA A 173 9.67 -4.84 -12.47
N VAL A 174 9.61 -4.43 -11.19
CA VAL A 174 10.63 -3.60 -10.54
C VAL A 174 11.45 -4.51 -9.62
N GLY A 175 12.53 -5.03 -10.13
CA GLY A 175 13.39 -6.00 -9.45
C GLY A 175 12.85 -7.43 -9.43
N GLU A 176 13.53 -8.29 -8.69
CA GLU A 176 13.14 -9.69 -8.48
C GLU A 176 12.08 -9.82 -7.37
N PRO A 177 11.29 -10.92 -7.34
CA PRO A 177 10.39 -11.20 -6.24
C PRO A 177 11.11 -11.20 -4.88
N GLN A 178 10.46 -10.66 -3.85
CA GLN A 178 11.00 -10.55 -2.50
C GLN A 178 10.32 -11.53 -1.54
N ASP A 179 10.95 -11.82 -0.39
CA ASP A 179 10.43 -12.72 0.65
C ASP A 179 9.32 -12.03 1.47
N ALA A 180 8.05 -12.35 1.18
CA ALA A 180 6.89 -11.86 1.91
C ALA A 180 6.77 -12.43 3.34
N THR A 181 7.51 -13.48 3.68
CA THR A 181 7.43 -14.10 5.02
C THR A 181 7.91 -13.16 6.14
N TRP A 182 8.72 -12.14 5.80
CA TRP A 182 9.11 -11.08 6.73
C TRP A 182 7.94 -10.25 7.25
N LEU A 183 6.83 -10.21 6.51
CA LEU A 183 5.60 -9.49 6.90
C LEU A 183 4.67 -10.36 7.76
N SER A 184 5.03 -11.61 8.03
CA SER A 184 4.23 -12.47 8.88
C SER A 184 4.33 -12.06 10.36
N THR A 185 3.26 -12.26 11.12
CA THR A 185 3.25 -12.03 12.57
C THR A 185 4.26 -12.92 13.31
N GLN A 186 4.65 -14.04 12.74
CA GLN A 186 5.67 -14.93 13.30
C GLN A 186 7.07 -14.31 13.28
N LYS A 187 7.42 -13.54 12.22
CA LYS A 187 8.72 -12.88 12.08
C LYS A 187 8.68 -11.43 12.57
N ALA A 188 7.70 -10.66 12.15
CA ALA A 188 7.57 -9.26 12.50
C ALA A 188 7.01 -9.03 13.91
N GLY A 189 6.37 -10.05 14.49
CA GLY A 189 5.62 -9.91 15.74
C GLY A 189 4.31 -9.14 15.55
N GLY A 190 3.69 -8.77 16.69
CA GLY A 190 2.45 -7.99 16.69
C GLY A 190 1.18 -8.81 16.44
N PHE A 191 0.04 -8.17 16.62
CA PHE A 191 -1.30 -8.76 16.49
C PHE A 191 -2.11 -8.11 15.36
N VAL A 192 -1.58 -7.07 14.75
CA VAL A 192 -2.22 -6.34 13.63
C VAL A 192 -1.69 -6.94 12.34
N GLY A 193 -2.57 -7.34 11.45
CA GLY A 193 -2.19 -7.88 10.15
C GLY A 193 -1.51 -6.82 9.25
N THR A 194 -0.95 -7.28 8.14
CA THR A 194 -0.36 -6.42 7.11
C THR A 194 -1.43 -5.52 6.49
N THR A 195 -1.09 -4.27 6.24
CA THR A 195 -1.90 -3.32 5.50
C THR A 195 -1.22 -2.94 4.19
N ILE A 196 -2.02 -2.59 3.17
CA ILE A 196 -1.54 -2.21 1.84
C ILE A 196 -2.18 -0.88 1.48
N GLY A 197 -1.40 0.05 0.98
CA GLY A 197 -1.95 1.32 0.54
C GLY A 197 -0.93 2.39 0.19
N PRO A 198 -1.41 3.57 -0.24
CA PRO A 198 -0.56 4.68 -0.65
C PRO A 198 0.25 5.27 0.51
N HIS A 199 1.49 5.59 0.19
CA HIS A 199 2.46 6.28 1.05
C HIS A 199 3.13 7.40 0.28
N ALA A 200 3.37 8.54 0.95
CA ALA A 200 4.14 9.65 0.43
C ALA A 200 5.11 10.17 1.51
N ARG A 201 6.31 10.59 1.07
CA ARG A 201 7.33 11.20 1.96
C ARG A 201 8.19 12.21 1.20
N LYS A 202 8.91 13.08 1.92
CA LYS A 202 9.96 13.93 1.36
C LYS A 202 11.31 13.25 1.33
#